data_6fbb8304b5999e8b72e46da33c159d3c
#
_entry.id   6fbb8304b5999e8b72e46da33c159d3c
#
_cell.length_a   1.000
_cell.length_b   1.000
_cell.length_c   1.000
_cell.angle_alpha   90.00
_cell.angle_beta   90.00
_cell.angle_gamma   90.00
#
_symmetry.space_group_name_H-M   'P 1'
#
loop_
_entity.id
_entity.type
_entity.pdbx_description
1 polymer ?
#
loop_
_entity_poly.entity_id
_entity_poly.type
_entity_poly.pdbx_seq_one_letter_code
_entity_poly.pdbx_strand_id
1 'polypeptide(L)'
;MILPSIRTLVFCSITFAALFPPVTAQDASRQDDQSAPQERQAQDPQQQSQRQTGGQRRGGQRKGGGGGSGLGGYEKPPSPANDVPNRPYDILLGRPTDSAITIRILPFEKGQGTIRYAPFNTPQSIQQTKPIEFQPQVPLNIELIGLQANTRYNYVWEYQTATDAPIQCSSEFSFHTQRPTGDSFTFTVTSDSHLDENSSGEVYLRTLANVAADQPDFHLELGDTFMTGKYKKPEFSYGHYLSQRYYLGSICHSVPLYFVLGNHDGESVARGDTLWATRTRKALFPNPTPNTFYSGNQEPWEEVGALDNYYAWRWGDALFIALDPYRYTTERPRRGENNHQGNWFWTLGDSQYKWLEKVLETSDAKYKFVFIHHLVGGADQNNRGGIEAAPFWEWGGKNTNGTDEFHKYRPKWKQPIHRLLVENGVQVVFHGHDHFFAKQDLEGIVYQEVPQPSHSRVGNTRTAAEYGYLSGEIQPSSGHIRIRVSSDATRIDYVRSYLPKDENNNRKNADVSYSYHVTPLSK
;
A
#
# COMPACT_ATOMS: atom_id res chain seq x y z
N MET A 1 39.84 50.64 -2.07
CA MET A 1 38.94 50.29 -0.95
C MET A 1 37.58 50.06 -1.54
N ILE A 2 37.25 48.80 -1.74
CA ILE A 2 35.93 48.38 -2.26
C ILE A 2 35.22 47.74 -1.07
N LEU A 3 34.11 48.36 -0.64
CA LEU A 3 33.25 47.84 0.44
C LEU A 3 32.47 46.65 -0.11
N PRO A 4 32.33 45.54 0.65
CA PRO A 4 31.49 44.43 0.24
C PRO A 4 30.00 44.78 0.46
N SER A 5 29.17 44.52 -0.56
CA SER A 5 27.73 44.62 -0.49
C SER A 5 27.13 43.67 0.55
N ILE A 6 26.37 44.24 1.47
CA ILE A 6 25.57 43.49 2.43
C ILE A 6 24.47 42.77 1.67
N ARG A 7 24.56 41.45 1.53
CA ARG A 7 23.46 40.60 1.05
C ARG A 7 22.41 40.53 2.15
N THR A 8 21.22 41.06 1.90
CA THR A 8 20.06 40.93 2.76
C THR A 8 19.62 39.46 2.74
N LEU A 9 19.97 38.72 3.81
CA LEU A 9 19.43 37.40 4.06
C LEU A 9 17.96 37.54 4.48
N VAL A 10 17.06 37.19 3.59
CA VAL A 10 15.65 37.03 3.92
C VAL A 10 15.54 35.73 4.73
N PHE A 11 15.44 35.87 6.04
CA PHE A 11 15.14 34.74 6.92
C PHE A 11 13.67 34.33 6.75
N CYS A 12 13.40 33.11 6.29
CA CYS A 12 12.12 32.47 6.54
C CYS A 12 12.00 32.26 8.05
N SER A 13 11.34 33.18 8.73
CA SER A 13 11.13 33.13 10.17
C SER A 13 10.19 31.98 10.49
N ILE A 14 10.68 30.92 11.13
CA ILE A 14 9.85 29.86 11.71
C ILE A 14 9.24 30.46 12.99
N THR A 15 8.03 30.96 12.89
CA THR A 15 7.23 31.30 14.06
C THR A 15 6.49 30.03 14.49
N PHE A 16 6.94 29.40 15.55
CA PHE A 16 6.20 28.30 16.19
C PHE A 16 4.91 28.87 16.79
N ALA A 17 3.86 28.94 16.00
CA ALA A 17 2.51 29.18 16.50
C ALA A 17 1.83 27.84 16.72
N ALA A 18 1.79 27.41 17.99
CA ALA A 18 0.92 26.36 18.43
C ALA A 18 -0.54 26.84 18.33
N LEU A 19 -1.21 26.53 17.24
CA LEU A 19 -2.64 26.74 17.05
C LEU A 19 -3.39 25.41 17.19
N PHE A 20 -3.66 25.00 18.42
CA PHE A 20 -4.76 24.10 18.75
C PHE A 20 -5.53 24.68 19.92
N PRO A 21 -6.85 24.94 19.79
CA PRO A 21 -7.68 25.28 20.94
C PRO A 21 -7.89 24.02 21.80
N PRO A 22 -7.99 24.14 23.14
CA PRO A 22 -8.28 23.02 24.01
C PRO A 22 -9.73 22.56 23.83
N VAL A 23 -9.91 21.28 23.57
CA VAL A 23 -11.22 20.62 23.63
C VAL A 23 -11.55 20.40 25.11
N THR A 24 -12.51 21.16 25.63
CA THR A 24 -13.09 20.93 26.97
C THR A 24 -14.04 19.73 26.89
N ALA A 25 -13.75 18.71 27.69
CA ALA A 25 -14.68 17.63 27.98
C ALA A 25 -15.88 18.15 28.74
N GLN A 26 -17.07 17.98 28.25
CA GLN A 26 -18.30 18.07 29.03
C GLN A 26 -18.88 16.67 29.23
N ASP A 27 -18.96 16.28 30.48
CA ASP A 27 -19.72 15.15 31.01
C ASP A 27 -21.20 15.29 30.64
N ALA A 28 -21.76 14.21 30.11
CA ALA A 28 -23.21 14.03 30.12
C ALA A 28 -23.54 12.58 30.46
N SER A 29 -23.82 12.40 31.75
CA SER A 29 -24.58 11.27 32.30
C SER A 29 -26.00 11.23 31.73
N ARG A 30 -26.46 10.10 31.22
CA ARG A 30 -27.88 9.77 31.08
C ARG A 30 -28.13 8.25 31.18
N GLN A 31 -28.90 7.99 32.17
CA GLN A 31 -29.74 6.91 32.64
C GLN A 31 -30.20 5.87 31.59
N ASP A 32 -30.19 4.63 32.10
CA ASP A 32 -30.86 3.43 31.59
C ASP A 32 -32.34 3.64 31.31
N ASP A 33 -32.83 3.11 30.19
CA ASP A 33 -34.21 2.67 30.07
C ASP A 33 -34.28 1.34 29.31
N GLN A 34 -34.86 0.34 29.99
CA GLN A 34 -35.07 -1.03 29.52
C GLN A 34 -36.39 -1.10 28.78
N SER A 35 -36.38 -1.60 27.57
CA SER A 35 -37.56 -2.25 26.98
C SER A 35 -37.17 -3.33 25.95
N ALA A 36 -37.59 -4.54 26.21
CA ALA A 36 -37.36 -5.75 25.44
C ALA A 36 -38.11 -5.75 24.07
N PRO A 37 -37.62 -6.47 23.07
CA PRO A 37 -38.31 -6.60 21.79
C PRO A 37 -39.29 -7.76 21.78
N GLN A 38 -40.48 -7.49 21.22
CA GLN A 38 -41.50 -8.51 20.91
C GLN A 38 -41.12 -9.30 19.64
N GLU A 39 -41.23 -10.61 19.76
CA GLU A 39 -41.23 -11.58 18.67
C GLU A 39 -42.33 -11.31 17.64
N ARG A 40 -42.00 -11.37 16.36
CA ARG A 40 -42.96 -11.60 15.28
C ARG A 40 -42.60 -12.84 14.50
N GLN A 41 -43.53 -13.73 14.48
CA GLN A 41 -43.60 -15.03 13.85
C GLN A 41 -43.44 -14.96 12.32
N ALA A 42 -42.79 -15.99 11.78
CA ALA A 42 -42.70 -16.33 10.37
C ALA A 42 -44.07 -16.70 9.79
N GLN A 43 -44.37 -16.22 8.58
CA GLN A 43 -45.35 -16.81 7.68
C GLN A 43 -44.73 -17.05 6.31
N ASP A 44 -44.78 -18.32 5.91
CA ASP A 44 -44.48 -18.88 4.60
C ASP A 44 -45.69 -18.62 3.66
N PRO A 45 -45.50 -18.34 2.38
CA PRO A 45 -46.45 -18.79 1.37
C PRO A 45 -45.76 -19.44 0.14
N GLN A 46 -46.07 -20.71 -0.04
CA GLN A 46 -46.08 -21.35 -1.35
C GLN A 46 -47.20 -20.79 -2.23
N GLN A 47 -46.96 -20.73 -3.52
CA GLN A 47 -47.75 -21.18 -4.67
C GLN A 47 -47.67 -20.27 -5.92
N GLN A 48 -47.10 -20.86 -6.95
CA GLN A 48 -47.62 -21.04 -8.34
C GLN A 48 -48.11 -19.79 -9.12
N SER A 49 -47.59 -19.53 -10.29
CA SER A 49 -48.06 -20.17 -11.55
C SER A 49 -47.36 -19.58 -12.80
N GLN A 50 -47.26 -20.42 -13.79
CA GLN A 50 -46.78 -20.22 -15.16
C GLN A 50 -47.53 -19.09 -15.91
N ARG A 51 -46.82 -18.32 -16.74
CA ARG A 51 -47.27 -17.90 -18.07
C ARG A 51 -46.12 -17.55 -19.01
N GLN A 52 -45.99 -18.29 -20.07
CA GLN A 52 -45.22 -17.98 -21.27
C GLN A 52 -45.83 -16.76 -21.99
N THR A 53 -44.99 -15.87 -22.48
CA THR A 53 -45.17 -15.22 -23.79
C THR A 53 -43.85 -14.65 -24.27
N GLY A 54 -43.53 -14.91 -25.54
CA GLY A 54 -42.29 -14.54 -26.19
C GLY A 54 -42.14 -13.05 -26.44
N GLY A 55 -40.91 -12.58 -26.33
CA GLY A 55 -40.49 -11.26 -26.74
C GLY A 55 -39.05 -11.34 -27.25
N GLN A 56 -38.91 -11.11 -28.54
CA GLN A 56 -37.61 -11.02 -29.24
C GLN A 56 -36.69 -10.03 -28.55
N ARG A 57 -35.59 -10.51 -28.02
CA ARG A 57 -34.47 -9.66 -27.53
C ARG A 57 -33.55 -9.34 -28.70
N ARG A 58 -33.55 -8.08 -29.12
CA ARG A 58 -32.47 -7.49 -29.93
C ARG A 58 -31.15 -7.62 -29.17
N GLY A 59 -30.19 -8.26 -29.77
CA GLY A 59 -28.83 -8.42 -29.26
C GLY A 59 -28.11 -7.08 -29.17
N GLY A 60 -28.04 -6.52 -27.99
CA GLY A 60 -27.05 -5.52 -27.65
C GLY A 60 -25.76 -6.24 -27.27
N GLN A 61 -24.75 -6.16 -28.12
CA GLN A 61 -23.39 -6.60 -27.79
C GLN A 61 -22.92 -5.81 -26.57
N ARG A 62 -22.98 -6.40 -25.38
CA ARG A 62 -22.15 -5.98 -24.25
C ARG A 62 -20.72 -6.35 -24.61
N LYS A 63 -19.90 -5.34 -24.88
CA LYS A 63 -18.44 -5.48 -24.84
C LYS A 63 -18.08 -5.89 -23.40
N GLY A 64 -17.95 -7.17 -23.18
CA GLY A 64 -17.34 -7.71 -21.97
C GLY A 64 -15.90 -7.21 -21.92
N GLY A 65 -15.50 -6.59 -20.81
CA GLY A 65 -14.11 -6.25 -20.55
C GLY A 65 -13.28 -7.52 -20.56
N GLY A 66 -12.71 -7.86 -21.72
CA GLY A 66 -11.82 -8.99 -21.88
C GLY A 66 -10.49 -8.68 -21.21
N GLY A 67 -10.12 -9.42 -20.17
CA GLY A 67 -8.75 -9.55 -19.73
C GLY A 67 -7.93 -10.19 -20.84
N GLY A 68 -7.46 -9.39 -21.81
CA GLY A 68 -6.62 -9.85 -22.90
C GLY A 68 -5.21 -10.16 -22.41
N SER A 69 -4.69 -11.29 -22.78
CA SER A 69 -3.26 -11.63 -22.79
C SER A 69 -2.55 -10.76 -23.83
N GLY A 70 -2.10 -9.59 -23.44
CA GLY A 70 -1.35 -8.65 -24.27
C GLY A 70 -1.09 -7.39 -23.46
N LEU A 71 -0.09 -6.62 -23.81
CA LEU A 71 0.06 -5.25 -23.37
C LEU A 71 -1.30 -4.55 -23.56
N GLY A 72 -1.76 -3.79 -22.55
CA GLY A 72 -3.06 -3.14 -22.59
C GLY A 72 -3.16 -2.11 -23.71
N GLY A 73 -4.37 -1.57 -23.92
CA GLY A 73 -4.63 -0.67 -25.05
C GLY A 73 -4.17 0.77 -24.87
N TYR A 74 -3.68 1.18 -23.69
CA TYR A 74 -3.36 2.58 -23.40
C TYR A 74 -2.12 3.06 -24.15
N GLU A 75 -2.21 4.23 -24.78
CA GLU A 75 -1.09 4.97 -25.38
C GLU A 75 -0.71 6.19 -24.52
N LYS A 76 -1.59 6.62 -23.62
CA LYS A 76 -1.40 7.70 -22.65
C LYS A 76 -2.16 7.39 -21.37
N PRO A 77 -1.82 7.99 -20.23
CA PRO A 77 -2.56 7.82 -18.99
C PRO A 77 -4.05 8.16 -19.19
N PRO A 78 -4.98 7.32 -18.69
CA PRO A 78 -6.39 7.66 -18.66
C PRO A 78 -6.67 8.71 -17.57
N SER A 79 -7.86 9.33 -17.59
CA SER A 79 -8.39 10.03 -16.43
C SER A 79 -8.70 9.01 -15.32
N PRO A 80 -8.35 9.29 -14.03
CA PRO A 80 -7.83 10.58 -13.51
C PRO A 80 -6.29 10.70 -13.52
N ALA A 81 -5.53 9.72 -14.00
CA ALA A 81 -4.06 9.80 -14.02
C ALA A 81 -3.53 10.93 -14.92
N ASN A 82 -4.31 11.39 -15.88
CA ASN A 82 -3.93 12.51 -16.76
C ASN A 82 -4.34 13.90 -16.23
N ASP A 83 -5.06 13.97 -15.11
CA ASP A 83 -5.71 15.19 -14.63
C ASP A 83 -5.01 15.81 -13.42
N VAL A 84 -3.72 15.56 -13.26
CA VAL A 84 -2.93 16.14 -12.16
C VAL A 84 -2.45 17.56 -12.48
N PRO A 85 -2.46 18.48 -11.49
CA PRO A 85 -2.05 19.86 -11.69
C PRO A 85 -0.53 19.99 -11.90
N ASN A 86 -0.14 21.07 -12.59
CA ASN A 86 1.26 21.48 -12.62
C ASN A 86 1.73 21.86 -11.22
N ARG A 87 2.98 21.53 -10.91
CA ARG A 87 3.59 21.74 -9.59
C ARG A 87 5.10 21.87 -9.71
N PRO A 88 5.78 22.56 -8.79
CA PRO A 88 7.23 22.73 -8.87
C PRO A 88 8.01 21.45 -8.53
N TYR A 89 7.47 20.59 -7.66
CA TYR A 89 8.10 19.32 -7.22
C TYR A 89 7.09 18.39 -6.57
N ASP A 90 7.50 17.13 -6.38
CA ASP A 90 6.90 16.15 -5.47
C ASP A 90 7.96 15.67 -4.47
N ILE A 91 7.55 15.40 -3.23
CA ILE A 91 8.40 14.80 -2.19
C ILE A 91 7.80 13.47 -1.74
N LEU A 92 8.63 12.42 -1.71
CA LEU A 92 8.31 11.15 -1.08
C LEU A 92 9.41 10.79 -0.08
N LEU A 93 9.02 10.51 1.15
CA LEU A 93 9.89 9.91 2.16
C LEU A 93 9.90 8.39 2.01
N GLY A 94 11.03 7.77 2.32
CA GLY A 94 11.14 6.31 2.38
C GLY A 94 12.37 5.86 3.16
N ARG A 95 12.48 4.55 3.35
CA ARG A 95 13.61 3.92 4.04
C ARG A 95 13.92 4.50 5.43
N PRO A 96 12.91 4.80 6.28
CA PRO A 96 13.20 5.29 7.62
C PRO A 96 13.87 4.18 8.44
N THR A 97 14.91 4.56 9.21
CA THR A 97 15.60 3.70 10.16
C THR A 97 15.61 4.37 11.54
N ASP A 98 16.35 3.83 12.48
CA ASP A 98 16.63 4.46 13.77
C ASP A 98 17.51 5.72 13.65
N SER A 99 18.26 5.86 12.55
CA SER A 99 19.29 6.89 12.41
C SER A 99 19.35 7.55 11.02
N ALA A 100 18.43 7.20 10.12
CA ALA A 100 18.40 7.74 8.76
C ALA A 100 17.00 7.78 8.15
N ILE A 101 16.84 8.62 7.10
CA ILE A 101 15.68 8.64 6.21
C ILE A 101 16.09 9.10 4.82
N THR A 102 15.43 8.59 3.79
CA THR A 102 15.58 9.06 2.41
C THR A 102 14.46 10.04 2.07
N ILE A 103 14.83 11.24 1.60
CA ILE A 103 13.92 12.23 1.01
C ILE A 103 14.12 12.20 -0.50
N ARG A 104 13.11 11.75 -1.25
CA ARG A 104 13.17 11.71 -2.72
C ARG A 104 12.32 12.82 -3.31
N ILE A 105 12.99 13.84 -3.86
CA ILE A 105 12.35 14.98 -4.51
C ILE A 105 12.37 14.77 -6.03
N LEU A 106 11.24 14.92 -6.67
CA LEU A 106 11.14 15.02 -8.13
C LEU A 106 10.80 16.46 -8.50
N PRO A 107 11.78 17.27 -8.94
CA PRO A 107 11.54 18.63 -9.39
C PRO A 107 10.96 18.64 -10.81
N PHE A 108 10.16 19.65 -11.13
CA PHE A 108 9.66 19.92 -12.48
C PHE A 108 10.29 21.16 -13.12
N GLU A 109 11.18 21.81 -12.38
CA GLU A 109 11.98 22.97 -12.81
C GLU A 109 13.46 22.67 -12.54
N LYS A 110 14.36 23.49 -13.08
CA LYS A 110 15.79 23.45 -12.73
C LYS A 110 16.07 24.39 -11.57
N GLY A 111 17.14 24.14 -10.82
CA GLY A 111 17.53 25.02 -9.73
C GLY A 111 18.57 24.39 -8.80
N GLN A 112 18.65 24.96 -7.62
CA GLN A 112 19.48 24.49 -6.51
C GLN A 112 18.66 24.56 -5.21
N GLY A 113 18.86 23.59 -4.30
CA GLY A 113 18.16 23.60 -3.02
C GLY A 113 18.85 22.82 -1.93
N THR A 114 18.31 22.95 -0.71
CA THR A 114 18.82 22.32 0.53
C THR A 114 17.65 21.84 1.38
N ILE A 115 17.89 20.79 2.16
CA ILE A 115 16.98 20.41 3.25
C ILE A 115 17.49 21.02 4.54
N ARG A 116 16.63 21.79 5.21
CA ARG A 116 16.84 22.26 6.57
C ARG A 116 15.95 21.44 7.51
N TYR A 117 16.52 20.89 8.58
CA TYR A 117 15.81 19.99 9.49
C TYR A 117 16.28 20.14 10.93
N ALA A 118 15.40 19.79 11.86
CA ALA A 118 15.70 19.75 13.30
C ALA A 118 14.81 18.73 14.02
N PRO A 119 15.26 18.19 15.17
CA PRO A 119 14.36 17.45 16.06
C PRO A 119 13.21 18.33 16.53
N PHE A 120 11.99 17.81 16.56
CA PHE A 120 10.79 18.55 16.98
C PHE A 120 10.94 19.18 18.38
N ASN A 121 11.54 18.42 19.31
CA ASN A 121 11.73 18.86 20.69
C ASN A 121 12.89 19.85 20.90
N THR A 122 13.77 20.00 19.91
CA THR A 122 14.91 20.94 19.94
C THR A 122 15.03 21.70 18.62
N PRO A 123 14.01 22.52 18.30
CA PRO A 123 13.92 23.18 16.98
C PRO A 123 15.06 24.16 16.71
N GLN A 124 15.79 24.60 17.74
CA GLN A 124 16.99 25.45 17.61
C GLN A 124 18.21 24.67 17.11
N SER A 125 18.21 23.34 17.16
CA SER A 125 19.31 22.47 16.69
C SER A 125 19.21 22.23 15.19
N ILE A 126 19.08 23.32 14.40
CA ILE A 126 18.92 23.27 12.96
C ILE A 126 20.17 22.70 12.28
N GLN A 127 19.94 21.72 11.42
CA GLN A 127 20.92 21.17 10.50
C GLN A 127 20.49 21.46 9.06
N GLN A 128 21.44 21.49 8.13
CA GLN A 128 21.19 21.76 6.74
C GLN A 128 22.09 20.89 5.85
N THR A 129 21.53 20.35 4.78
CA THR A 129 22.31 19.65 3.77
C THR A 129 23.15 20.61 2.94
N LYS A 130 24.17 20.08 2.25
CA LYS A 130 24.85 20.87 1.22
C LYS A 130 23.86 21.22 0.11
N PRO A 131 24.06 22.36 -0.59
CA PRO A 131 23.27 22.69 -1.77
C PRO A 131 23.39 21.61 -2.85
N ILE A 132 22.27 21.26 -3.47
CA ILE A 132 22.15 20.24 -4.51
C ILE A 132 21.53 20.89 -5.74
N GLU A 133 22.21 20.83 -6.88
CA GLU A 133 21.64 21.23 -8.16
C GLU A 133 20.62 20.20 -8.64
N PHE A 134 19.55 20.65 -9.29
CA PHE A 134 18.50 19.81 -9.81
C PHE A 134 18.04 20.20 -11.21
N GLN A 135 17.55 19.20 -11.95
CA GLN A 135 17.02 19.34 -13.30
C GLN A 135 15.57 18.83 -13.36
N PRO A 136 14.74 19.33 -14.28
CA PRO A 136 13.37 18.87 -14.43
C PRO A 136 13.28 17.37 -14.63
N GLN A 137 12.40 16.71 -13.86
CA GLN A 137 12.12 15.27 -13.92
C GLN A 137 13.32 14.35 -13.64
N VAL A 138 14.40 14.88 -13.05
CA VAL A 138 15.53 14.09 -12.55
C VAL A 138 15.38 13.94 -11.03
N PRO A 139 15.09 12.75 -10.50
CA PRO A 139 14.87 12.57 -9.08
C PRO A 139 16.13 12.85 -8.26
N LEU A 140 15.98 13.65 -7.20
CA LEU A 140 17.00 13.82 -6.16
C LEU A 140 16.82 12.77 -5.07
N ASN A 141 17.90 12.20 -4.63
CA ASN A 141 17.94 11.27 -3.51
C ASN A 141 18.78 11.88 -2.39
N ILE A 142 18.12 12.39 -1.36
CA ILE A 142 18.75 13.08 -0.24
C ILE A 142 18.62 12.18 0.99
N GLU A 143 19.74 11.69 1.50
CA GLU A 143 19.77 10.90 2.72
C GLU A 143 20.11 11.80 3.91
N LEU A 144 19.24 11.86 4.89
CA LEU A 144 19.53 12.40 6.20
C LEU A 144 20.04 11.24 7.07
N ILE A 145 21.28 11.34 7.55
CA ILE A 145 21.95 10.33 8.37
C ILE A 145 22.37 10.91 9.71
N GLY A 146 22.68 10.04 10.67
CA GLY A 146 23.08 10.47 12.02
C GLY A 146 21.93 11.06 12.83
N LEU A 147 20.68 10.69 12.48
CA LEU A 147 19.51 11.08 13.22
C LEU A 147 19.45 10.36 14.58
N GLN A 148 18.72 10.95 15.51
CA GLN A 148 18.43 10.31 16.81
C GLN A 148 17.29 9.31 16.65
N ALA A 149 17.42 8.15 17.27
CA ALA A 149 16.37 7.14 17.30
C ALA A 149 15.15 7.64 18.08
N ASN A 150 13.98 7.08 17.78
CA ASN A 150 12.71 7.43 18.44
C ASN A 150 12.44 8.94 18.52
N THR A 151 12.69 9.63 17.42
CA THR A 151 12.64 11.10 17.40
C THR A 151 11.84 11.60 16.21
N ARG A 152 10.92 12.54 16.50
CA ARG A 152 10.23 13.28 15.45
C ARG A 152 11.12 14.42 14.97
N TYR A 153 11.26 14.56 13.65
CA TYR A 153 11.97 15.64 13.00
C TYR A 153 11.02 16.47 12.16
N ASN A 154 11.23 17.79 12.16
CA ASN A 154 10.65 18.69 11.18
C ASN A 154 11.69 19.00 10.10
N TYR A 155 11.24 19.24 8.87
CA TYR A 155 12.11 19.66 7.79
C TYR A 155 11.40 20.57 6.78
N VAL A 156 12.19 21.36 6.04
CA VAL A 156 11.76 22.26 4.97
C VAL A 156 12.68 22.06 3.78
N TRP A 157 12.12 21.98 2.58
CA TRP A 157 12.83 22.08 1.32
C TRP A 157 12.97 23.55 0.92
N GLU A 158 14.18 24.10 0.91
CA GLU A 158 14.51 25.45 0.48
C GLU A 158 15.17 25.38 -0.88
N TYR A 159 14.66 26.13 -1.87
CA TYR A 159 15.18 26.05 -3.24
C TYR A 159 15.06 27.38 -3.97
N GLN A 160 15.85 27.52 -5.02
CA GLN A 160 15.79 28.66 -5.96
C GLN A 160 15.98 28.15 -7.40
N THR A 161 15.27 28.75 -8.35
CA THR A 161 15.26 28.34 -9.75
C THR A 161 16.35 29.03 -10.59
N ALA A 162 16.95 30.12 -10.07
CA ALA A 162 18.11 30.82 -10.62
C ALA A 162 18.92 31.46 -9.49
N THR A 163 20.19 31.74 -9.72
CA THR A 163 21.12 32.28 -8.72
C THR A 163 20.61 33.56 -8.04
N ASP A 164 19.91 34.39 -8.78
CA ASP A 164 19.38 35.67 -8.28
C ASP A 164 17.87 35.61 -7.97
N ALA A 165 17.23 34.43 -8.10
CA ALA A 165 15.84 34.25 -7.74
C ALA A 165 15.66 34.22 -6.21
N PRO A 166 14.52 34.68 -5.69
CA PRO A 166 14.20 34.51 -4.28
C PRO A 166 14.21 33.05 -3.88
N ILE A 167 14.71 32.75 -2.66
CA ILE A 167 14.59 31.42 -2.07
C ILE A 167 13.11 31.14 -1.80
N GLN A 168 12.64 30.01 -2.30
CA GLN A 168 11.31 29.47 -2.05
C GLN A 168 11.42 28.37 -1.00
N CYS A 169 10.38 28.23 -0.18
CA CYS A 169 10.32 27.20 0.86
C CYS A 169 9.07 26.34 0.68
N SER A 170 9.21 25.04 0.91
CA SER A 170 8.05 24.18 1.12
C SER A 170 7.30 24.57 2.40
N SER A 171 6.13 24.00 2.60
CA SER A 171 5.57 23.89 3.95
C SER A 171 6.53 23.12 4.86
N GLU A 172 6.39 23.28 6.16
CA GLU A 172 7.10 22.47 7.13
C GLU A 172 6.48 21.05 7.14
N PHE A 173 7.32 20.04 6.92
CA PHE A 173 6.98 18.64 6.92
C PHE A 173 7.63 17.94 8.12
N SER A 174 7.19 16.72 8.44
CA SER A 174 7.78 15.97 9.55
C SER A 174 7.87 14.49 9.25
N PHE A 175 8.70 13.78 9.99
CA PHE A 175 8.79 12.32 10.01
C PHE A 175 9.22 11.83 11.38
N HIS A 176 9.08 10.52 11.62
CA HIS A 176 9.57 9.89 12.85
C HIS A 176 10.60 8.82 12.50
N THR A 177 11.72 8.77 13.23
CA THR A 177 12.68 7.66 13.17
C THR A 177 12.10 6.43 13.89
N GLN A 178 12.70 5.26 13.69
CA GLN A 178 12.17 4.00 14.22
C GLN A 178 11.77 4.09 15.70
N ARG A 179 10.59 3.56 16.02
CA ARG A 179 10.12 3.34 17.38
C ARG A 179 10.83 2.14 18.01
N PRO A 180 11.27 2.23 19.28
CA PRO A 180 11.85 1.09 19.97
C PRO A 180 10.79 0.07 20.38
N THR A 181 11.24 -1.12 20.77
CA THR A 181 10.40 -2.15 21.38
C THR A 181 9.65 -1.60 22.58
N GLY A 182 8.34 -1.89 22.65
CA GLY A 182 7.43 -1.43 23.72
C GLY A 182 6.69 -0.15 23.41
N ASP A 183 7.15 0.69 22.46
CA ASP A 183 6.45 1.90 22.06
C ASP A 183 5.26 1.59 21.15
N SER A 184 4.19 2.36 21.31
CA SER A 184 3.04 2.32 20.42
C SER A 184 3.28 3.15 19.17
N PHE A 185 2.71 2.70 18.06
CA PHE A 185 2.78 3.41 16.78
C PHE A 185 1.56 3.09 15.90
N THR A 186 1.37 3.89 14.88
CA THR A 186 0.33 3.69 13.86
C THR A 186 0.97 3.52 12.50
N PHE A 187 0.46 2.60 11.70
CA PHE A 187 0.72 2.55 10.27
C PHE A 187 -0.58 2.35 9.50
N THR A 188 -0.54 2.62 8.20
CA THR A 188 -1.71 2.53 7.34
C THR A 188 -1.39 1.75 6.07
N VAL A 189 -2.43 1.15 5.47
CA VAL A 189 -2.30 0.33 4.27
C VAL A 189 -3.39 0.70 3.27
N THR A 190 -2.99 0.88 2.00
CA THR A 190 -3.87 0.93 0.83
C THR A 190 -3.40 -0.06 -0.22
N SER A 191 -4.25 -0.39 -1.19
CA SER A 191 -3.96 -1.26 -2.31
C SER A 191 -4.77 -0.87 -3.53
N ASP A 192 -4.27 -1.17 -4.72
CA ASP A 192 -5.06 -1.05 -5.95
C ASP A 192 -5.54 0.39 -6.24
N SER A 193 -4.68 1.37 -6.01
CA SER A 193 -5.02 2.77 -6.28
C SER A 193 -5.36 3.04 -7.75
N HIS A 194 -4.84 2.26 -8.68
CA HIS A 194 -5.09 2.19 -10.11
C HIS A 194 -4.98 3.53 -10.85
N LEU A 195 -5.80 4.53 -10.57
CA LEU A 195 -5.96 5.77 -11.34
C LEU A 195 -6.36 5.52 -12.81
N ASP A 196 -7.14 4.48 -13.07
CA ASP A 196 -7.73 4.16 -14.36
C ASP A 196 -9.20 4.64 -14.45
N GLU A 197 -9.91 4.25 -15.50
CA GLU A 197 -11.29 4.67 -15.76
C GLU A 197 -12.33 4.23 -14.69
N ASN A 198 -11.95 3.31 -13.80
CA ASN A 198 -12.78 2.84 -12.69
C ASN A 198 -12.46 3.55 -11.37
N SER A 199 -11.48 4.44 -11.38
CA SER A 199 -10.99 5.16 -10.22
C SER A 199 -11.52 6.60 -10.19
N SER A 200 -11.44 7.23 -9.03
CA SER A 200 -11.74 8.64 -8.80
C SER A 200 -10.58 9.29 -8.06
N GLY A 201 -9.96 10.30 -8.68
CA GLY A 201 -8.90 11.08 -8.05
C GLY A 201 -9.39 11.84 -6.81
N GLU A 202 -10.64 12.33 -6.81
CA GLU A 202 -11.23 13.02 -5.64
C GLU A 202 -11.38 12.07 -4.45
N VAL A 203 -11.88 10.84 -4.68
CA VAL A 203 -12.00 9.81 -3.62
C VAL A 203 -10.63 9.41 -3.12
N TYR A 204 -9.63 9.27 -4.01
CA TYR A 204 -8.27 8.94 -3.62
C TYR A 204 -7.64 10.03 -2.74
N LEU A 205 -7.73 11.31 -3.13
CA LEU A 205 -7.28 12.42 -2.29
C LEU A 205 -8.02 12.45 -0.93
N ARG A 206 -9.30 12.12 -0.93
CA ARG A 206 -10.09 12.03 0.31
C ARG A 206 -9.58 10.91 1.23
N THR A 207 -9.26 9.74 0.66
CA THR A 207 -8.66 8.61 1.39
C THR A 207 -7.28 8.98 1.94
N LEU A 208 -6.42 9.58 1.12
CA LEU A 208 -5.10 10.02 1.55
C LEU A 208 -5.18 11.11 2.65
N ALA A 209 -6.16 12.01 2.58
CA ALA A 209 -6.40 12.98 3.65
C ALA A 209 -6.80 12.31 4.98
N ASN A 210 -7.61 11.24 4.93
CA ASN A 210 -7.94 10.44 6.12
C ASN A 210 -6.69 9.71 6.66
N VAL A 211 -5.85 9.15 5.78
CA VAL A 211 -4.54 8.57 6.16
C VAL A 211 -3.66 9.60 6.87
N ALA A 212 -3.55 10.82 6.33
CA ALA A 212 -2.76 11.89 6.97
C ALA A 212 -3.30 12.28 8.35
N ALA A 213 -4.63 12.31 8.52
CA ALA A 213 -5.28 12.60 9.80
C ALA A 213 -5.00 11.54 10.87
N ASP A 214 -4.73 10.30 10.49
CA ASP A 214 -4.33 9.22 11.40
C ASP A 214 -2.88 9.36 11.90
N GLN A 215 -2.08 10.27 11.34
CA GLN A 215 -0.68 10.54 11.68
C GLN A 215 0.19 9.27 11.78
N PRO A 216 0.19 8.41 10.75
CA PRO A 216 0.95 7.17 10.81
C PRO A 216 2.46 7.42 10.76
N ASP A 217 3.24 6.52 11.38
CA ASP A 217 4.69 6.51 11.29
C ASP A 217 5.17 6.17 9.86
N PHE A 218 4.37 5.37 9.13
CA PHE A 218 4.58 5.05 7.72
C PHE A 218 3.30 4.52 7.04
N HIS A 219 3.31 4.47 5.73
CA HIS A 219 2.24 3.98 4.87
C HIS A 219 2.73 2.88 3.95
N LEU A 220 1.93 1.83 3.75
CA LEU A 220 2.18 0.79 2.75
C LEU A 220 1.16 0.89 1.62
N GLU A 221 1.66 0.85 0.39
CA GLU A 221 0.87 0.67 -0.83
C GLU A 221 1.12 -0.73 -1.38
N LEU A 222 0.07 -1.56 -1.49
CA LEU A 222 0.19 -2.97 -1.82
C LEU A 222 0.18 -3.28 -3.32
N GLY A 223 0.41 -2.28 -4.17
CA GLY A 223 0.58 -2.50 -5.61
C GLY A 223 -0.68 -2.27 -6.44
N ASP A 224 -0.56 -2.60 -7.72
CA ASP A 224 -1.45 -2.18 -8.80
C ASP A 224 -1.60 -0.65 -8.83
N THR A 225 -0.45 0.00 -8.74
CA THR A 225 -0.31 1.44 -8.63
C THR A 225 0.01 2.08 -9.98
N PHE A 226 0.98 1.53 -10.74
CA PHE A 226 1.47 2.17 -11.97
C PHE A 226 0.77 1.73 -13.24
N MET A 227 0.03 0.63 -13.18
CA MET A 227 -0.77 0.09 -14.27
C MET A 227 0.00 -0.15 -15.58
N THR A 228 1.33 -0.26 -15.52
CA THR A 228 2.22 -0.40 -16.68
C THR A 228 1.78 -1.55 -17.61
N GLY A 229 1.30 -2.65 -17.02
CA GLY A 229 0.78 -3.79 -17.77
C GLY A 229 -0.50 -3.53 -18.59
N LYS A 230 -1.14 -2.36 -18.44
CA LYS A 230 -2.31 -1.93 -19.24
C LYS A 230 -1.93 -1.06 -20.46
N TYR A 231 -0.67 -0.69 -20.60
CA TYR A 231 -0.19 0.14 -21.72
C TYR A 231 0.33 -0.72 -22.87
N LYS A 232 0.26 -0.18 -24.10
CA LYS A 232 0.81 -0.83 -25.31
C LYS A 232 2.32 -0.99 -25.24
N LYS A 233 2.99 -0.04 -24.58
CA LYS A 233 4.43 -0.07 -24.29
C LYS A 233 4.64 0.42 -22.85
N PRO A 234 5.60 -0.14 -22.11
CA PRO A 234 5.88 0.28 -20.73
C PRO A 234 6.12 1.79 -20.61
N GLU A 235 6.85 2.40 -21.55
CA GLU A 235 7.21 3.82 -21.51
C GLU A 235 6.00 4.76 -21.58
N PHE A 236 4.89 4.30 -22.16
CA PHE A 236 3.65 5.09 -22.21
C PHE A 236 3.00 5.27 -20.83
N SER A 237 3.37 4.46 -19.85
CA SER A 237 2.91 4.59 -18.47
C SER A 237 3.66 5.64 -17.64
N TYR A 238 4.71 6.29 -18.16
CA TYR A 238 5.52 7.24 -17.38
C TYR A 238 4.68 8.34 -16.71
N GLY A 239 3.72 8.92 -17.45
CA GLY A 239 2.79 9.90 -16.90
C GLY A 239 1.96 9.35 -15.73
N HIS A 240 1.67 8.05 -15.72
CA HIS A 240 0.97 7.39 -14.60
C HIS A 240 1.83 7.36 -13.33
N TYR A 241 3.13 7.05 -13.46
CA TYR A 241 4.08 7.16 -12.33
C TYR A 241 4.14 8.57 -11.77
N LEU A 242 4.15 9.60 -12.65
CA LEU A 242 4.14 11.01 -12.22
C LEU A 242 2.85 11.37 -11.50
N SER A 243 1.71 10.81 -11.92
CA SER A 243 0.42 11.03 -11.26
C SER A 243 0.37 10.37 -9.88
N GLN A 244 0.83 9.13 -9.76
CA GLN A 244 0.94 8.48 -8.45
C GLN A 244 1.85 9.24 -7.49
N ARG A 245 2.93 9.86 -8.00
CA ARG A 245 3.77 10.73 -7.18
C ARG A 245 3.02 11.95 -6.65
N TYR A 246 2.12 12.54 -7.46
CA TYR A 246 1.26 13.64 -7.03
C TYR A 246 0.32 13.20 -5.90
N TYR A 247 -0.42 12.11 -6.10
CA TYR A 247 -1.38 11.62 -5.10
C TYR A 247 -0.68 11.19 -3.81
N LEU A 248 0.27 10.28 -3.89
CA LEU A 248 1.04 9.83 -2.72
C LEU A 248 1.86 10.96 -2.10
N GLY A 249 2.40 11.88 -2.91
CA GLY A 249 3.11 13.07 -2.45
C GLY A 249 2.28 13.99 -1.57
N SER A 250 0.93 13.93 -1.66
CA SER A 250 0.03 14.70 -0.79
C SER A 250 0.13 14.31 0.70
N ILE A 251 0.67 13.13 1.01
CA ILE A 251 0.90 12.65 2.39
C ILE A 251 2.35 12.19 2.62
N CYS A 252 2.97 11.58 1.61
CA CYS A 252 4.28 10.94 1.78
C CYS A 252 5.45 11.92 1.86
N HIS A 253 5.21 13.24 1.79
CA HIS A 253 6.14 14.25 2.27
C HIS A 253 6.34 14.19 3.80
N SER A 254 5.41 13.59 4.55
CA SER A 254 5.47 13.46 6.03
C SER A 254 5.27 12.03 6.53
N VAL A 255 4.83 11.13 5.68
CA VAL A 255 4.58 9.73 5.99
C VAL A 255 5.44 8.86 5.07
N PRO A 256 6.53 8.25 5.56
CA PRO A 256 7.37 7.37 4.75
C PRO A 256 6.59 6.27 4.06
N LEU A 257 6.88 6.04 2.78
CA LEU A 257 6.22 5.08 1.93
C LEU A 257 7.01 3.77 1.84
N TYR A 258 6.29 2.66 2.01
CA TYR A 258 6.72 1.32 1.62
C TYR A 258 5.83 0.82 0.49
N PHE A 259 6.42 0.22 -0.52
CA PHE A 259 5.73 -0.19 -1.72
C PHE A 259 5.87 -1.69 -1.97
N VAL A 260 4.75 -2.38 -2.20
CA VAL A 260 4.67 -3.79 -2.61
C VAL A 260 4.24 -3.86 -4.07
N LEU A 261 4.76 -4.81 -4.84
CA LEU A 261 4.47 -4.93 -6.26
C LEU A 261 3.12 -5.59 -6.52
N GLY A 262 2.35 -5.01 -7.45
CA GLY A 262 1.12 -5.55 -8.01
C GLY A 262 1.31 -6.15 -9.42
N ASN A 263 0.33 -6.92 -9.87
CA ASN A 263 0.43 -7.60 -11.17
C ASN A 263 0.34 -6.66 -12.39
N HIS A 264 -0.16 -5.44 -12.20
CA HIS A 264 -0.19 -4.41 -13.23
C HIS A 264 1.00 -3.44 -13.20
N ASP A 265 1.91 -3.51 -12.22
CA ASP A 265 3.03 -2.57 -12.07
C ASP A 265 4.15 -2.77 -13.11
N GLY A 266 4.06 -3.83 -13.92
CA GLY A 266 4.96 -4.06 -15.05
C GLY A 266 6.24 -4.81 -14.70
N GLU A 267 6.39 -5.29 -13.46
CA GLU A 267 7.56 -6.04 -13.00
C GLU A 267 7.33 -7.57 -12.97
N SER A 268 6.21 -8.05 -13.51
CA SER A 268 5.92 -9.47 -13.66
C SER A 268 6.68 -10.08 -14.82
N VAL A 269 7.59 -11.01 -14.55
CA VAL A 269 8.40 -11.70 -15.57
C VAL A 269 7.55 -12.44 -16.59
N ALA A 270 6.42 -13.02 -16.18
CA ALA A 270 5.47 -13.67 -17.08
C ALA A 270 4.83 -12.71 -18.11
N ARG A 271 5.03 -11.39 -17.98
CA ARG A 271 4.53 -10.38 -18.92
C ARG A 271 5.57 -9.89 -19.93
N GLY A 272 6.80 -10.32 -19.82
CA GLY A 272 7.90 -9.96 -20.72
C GLY A 272 8.90 -8.99 -20.10
N ASP A 273 9.37 -8.01 -20.88
CA ASP A 273 10.41 -7.08 -20.45
C ASP A 273 9.94 -6.22 -19.26
N THR A 274 10.59 -6.45 -18.12
CA THR A 274 10.32 -5.74 -16.85
C THR A 274 11.34 -4.66 -16.56
N LEU A 275 12.40 -4.55 -17.35
CA LEU A 275 13.56 -3.69 -17.08
C LEU A 275 13.17 -2.22 -16.96
N TRP A 276 12.36 -1.74 -17.90
CA TRP A 276 11.92 -0.34 -17.89
C TRP A 276 11.09 -0.01 -16.64
N ALA A 277 10.13 -0.87 -16.28
CA ALA A 277 9.27 -0.67 -15.13
C ALA A 277 10.07 -0.66 -13.82
N THR A 278 10.97 -1.64 -13.64
CA THR A 278 11.84 -1.72 -12.47
C THR A 278 12.75 -0.49 -12.32
N ARG A 279 13.39 -0.04 -13.42
CA ARG A 279 14.22 1.17 -13.44
C ARG A 279 13.40 2.41 -13.07
N THR A 280 12.22 2.56 -13.65
CA THR A 280 11.34 3.71 -13.43
C THR A 280 10.83 3.75 -11.99
N ARG A 281 10.34 2.63 -11.45
CA ARG A 281 9.96 2.57 -10.03
C ARG A 281 11.12 2.91 -9.12
N LYS A 282 12.27 2.28 -9.30
CA LYS A 282 13.46 2.54 -8.45
C LYS A 282 13.93 3.99 -8.52
N ALA A 283 13.83 4.64 -9.68
CA ALA A 283 14.17 6.05 -9.83
C ALA A 283 13.16 6.95 -9.10
N LEU A 284 11.87 6.65 -9.17
CA LEU A 284 10.82 7.53 -8.69
C LEU A 284 10.35 7.25 -7.26
N PHE A 285 10.43 6.00 -6.78
CA PHE A 285 9.89 5.56 -5.48
C PHE A 285 10.98 4.92 -4.61
N PRO A 286 11.15 5.38 -3.35
CA PRO A 286 12.24 4.96 -2.48
C PRO A 286 11.89 3.67 -1.69
N ASN A 287 11.97 2.49 -2.31
CA ASN A 287 11.82 1.23 -1.59
C ASN A 287 13.12 0.82 -0.85
N PRO A 288 13.00 0.01 0.23
CA PRO A 288 14.17 -0.50 0.96
C PRO A 288 15.10 -1.34 0.09
N THR A 289 16.38 -1.02 0.16
CA THR A 289 17.48 -1.87 -0.32
C THR A 289 18.07 -2.61 0.89
N PRO A 290 18.39 -3.90 0.81
CA PRO A 290 18.98 -4.64 1.92
C PRO A 290 20.25 -3.98 2.47
N ASN A 291 20.30 -3.84 3.80
CA ASN A 291 21.42 -3.28 4.56
C ASN A 291 21.44 -3.87 5.98
N THR A 292 21.99 -3.17 6.96
CA THR A 292 21.98 -3.62 8.36
C THR A 292 20.62 -3.52 9.05
N PHE A 293 19.72 -2.67 8.54
CA PHE A 293 18.37 -2.45 9.08
C PHE A 293 17.31 -3.23 8.29
N TYR A 294 17.41 -3.26 6.97
CA TYR A 294 16.49 -3.96 6.07
C TYR A 294 17.11 -5.27 5.57
N SER A 295 16.43 -6.39 5.74
CA SER A 295 16.74 -7.61 4.99
C SER A 295 15.89 -7.67 3.72
N GLY A 296 16.29 -8.49 2.73
CA GLY A 296 15.51 -8.60 1.48
C GLY A 296 16.31 -9.22 0.35
N ASN A 297 15.90 -8.93 -0.87
CA ASN A 297 16.51 -9.43 -2.08
C ASN A 297 17.94 -8.92 -2.25
N GLN A 298 18.92 -9.83 -2.16
CA GLN A 298 20.33 -9.54 -2.38
C GLN A 298 20.82 -9.96 -3.77
N GLU A 299 19.97 -10.59 -4.59
CA GLU A 299 20.33 -10.99 -5.95
C GLU A 299 20.34 -9.76 -6.86
N PRO A 300 21.51 -9.33 -7.37
CA PRO A 300 21.58 -8.21 -8.27
C PRO A 300 21.07 -8.61 -9.66
N TRP A 301 20.31 -7.76 -10.27
CA TRP A 301 20.02 -7.85 -11.70
C TRP A 301 21.00 -6.97 -12.45
N GLU A 302 21.67 -7.51 -13.47
CA GLU A 302 22.84 -6.91 -14.13
C GLU A 302 22.68 -5.42 -14.46
N GLU A 303 21.50 -5.01 -14.93
CA GLU A 303 21.27 -3.64 -15.36
C GLU A 303 20.61 -2.72 -14.30
N VAL A 304 20.20 -3.26 -13.15
CA VAL A 304 19.38 -2.57 -12.17
C VAL A 304 19.97 -2.59 -10.76
N GLY A 305 20.87 -3.54 -10.49
CA GLY A 305 21.37 -3.85 -9.16
C GLY A 305 20.30 -4.55 -8.30
N ALA A 306 20.24 -4.29 -7.00
CA ALA A 306 19.21 -4.82 -6.13
C ALA A 306 17.82 -4.41 -6.62
N LEU A 307 16.87 -5.36 -6.61
CA LEU A 307 15.52 -5.11 -7.17
C LEU A 307 14.60 -4.32 -6.24
N ASP A 308 14.88 -4.29 -4.93
CA ASP A 308 14.07 -3.63 -3.90
C ASP A 308 12.59 -4.09 -3.97
N ASN A 309 12.37 -5.38 -4.21
CA ASN A 309 11.06 -5.97 -4.53
C ASN A 309 10.46 -6.78 -3.38
N TYR A 310 11.29 -7.48 -2.58
CA TYR A 310 10.88 -8.08 -1.33
C TYR A 310 11.88 -7.75 -0.23
N TYR A 311 11.36 -7.45 0.97
CA TYR A 311 12.16 -6.96 2.09
C TYR A 311 11.42 -7.13 3.42
N ALA A 312 12.18 -7.04 4.53
CA ALA A 312 11.62 -7.04 5.88
C ALA A 312 12.38 -6.08 6.79
N TRP A 313 11.66 -5.56 7.79
CA TRP A 313 12.20 -4.67 8.82
C TRP A 313 11.44 -4.82 10.14
N ARG A 314 12.02 -4.30 11.21
CA ARG A 314 11.35 -4.18 12.51
C ARG A 314 10.95 -2.73 12.77
N TRP A 315 9.81 -2.55 13.44
CA TRP A 315 9.35 -1.29 13.97
C TRP A 315 8.60 -1.55 15.27
N GLY A 316 9.09 -1.00 16.40
CA GLY A 316 8.57 -1.36 17.70
C GLY A 316 8.63 -2.87 17.98
N ASP A 317 7.52 -3.41 18.43
CA ASP A 317 7.36 -4.84 18.72
C ASP A 317 7.00 -5.70 17.48
N ALA A 318 6.92 -5.09 16.28
CA ALA A 318 6.45 -5.76 15.09
C ALA A 318 7.54 -6.02 14.05
N LEU A 319 7.43 -7.16 13.36
CA LEU A 319 8.14 -7.53 12.13
C LEU A 319 7.21 -7.33 10.94
N PHE A 320 7.71 -6.65 9.92
CA PHE A 320 7.04 -6.37 8.64
C PHE A 320 7.76 -7.10 7.53
N ILE A 321 7.01 -7.83 6.69
CA ILE A 321 7.55 -8.65 5.61
C ILE A 321 6.78 -8.35 4.33
N ALA A 322 7.42 -7.71 3.35
CA ALA A 322 6.89 -7.47 2.02
C ALA A 322 7.35 -8.58 1.06
N LEU A 323 6.40 -9.21 0.36
CA LEU A 323 6.65 -10.31 -0.57
C LEU A 323 6.34 -9.88 -2.02
N ASP A 324 7.10 -10.45 -2.95
CA ASP A 324 6.91 -10.28 -4.40
C ASP A 324 6.54 -11.63 -5.05
N PRO A 325 5.28 -11.83 -5.46
CA PRO A 325 4.87 -13.05 -6.12
C PRO A 325 5.12 -13.06 -7.64
N TYR A 326 5.82 -12.06 -8.20
CA TYR A 326 5.89 -11.87 -9.66
C TYR A 326 7.27 -12.10 -10.26
N ARG A 327 8.35 -11.83 -9.54
CA ARG A 327 9.71 -11.89 -10.06
C ARG A 327 10.10 -13.26 -10.60
N TYR A 328 9.74 -14.32 -9.91
CA TYR A 328 10.09 -15.69 -10.26
C TYR A 328 8.96 -16.43 -11.00
N THR A 329 7.81 -15.80 -11.18
CA THR A 329 6.67 -16.34 -11.91
C THR A 329 6.90 -16.16 -13.41
N THR A 330 7.13 -17.26 -14.12
CA THR A 330 7.47 -17.25 -15.56
C THR A 330 6.27 -17.46 -16.48
N GLU A 331 5.17 -18.01 -15.94
CA GLU A 331 3.95 -18.29 -16.70
C GLU A 331 2.74 -17.77 -15.95
N ARG A 332 1.70 -17.38 -16.69
CA ARG A 332 0.41 -16.99 -16.11
C ARG A 332 -0.54 -18.18 -16.09
N PRO A 333 -1.38 -18.28 -15.03
CA PRO A 333 -2.53 -19.18 -15.08
C PRO A 333 -3.37 -18.85 -16.32
N ARG A 334 -3.74 -19.86 -17.11
CA ARG A 334 -4.62 -19.68 -18.26
C ARG A 334 -6.07 -19.70 -17.80
N ARG A 335 -6.85 -18.70 -18.21
CA ARG A 335 -8.29 -18.67 -17.91
C ARG A 335 -8.99 -19.91 -18.46
N GLY A 336 -9.84 -20.53 -17.63
CA GLY A 336 -10.78 -21.58 -18.07
C GLY A 336 -10.19 -22.97 -18.26
N GLU A 337 -8.89 -23.16 -18.11
CA GLU A 337 -8.32 -24.50 -18.07
C GLU A 337 -8.21 -24.93 -16.60
N ASN A 338 -8.73 -26.12 -16.26
CA ASN A 338 -8.36 -26.85 -15.04
C ASN A 338 -6.88 -27.28 -15.12
N ASN A 339 -6.02 -26.32 -15.46
CA ASN A 339 -4.60 -26.57 -15.64
C ASN A 339 -3.93 -26.52 -14.26
N HIS A 340 -4.09 -27.59 -13.50
CA HIS A 340 -3.45 -27.77 -12.20
C HIS A 340 -1.94 -27.51 -12.23
N GLN A 341 -1.31 -27.63 -13.39
CA GLN A 341 0.12 -27.38 -13.54
C GLN A 341 0.46 -25.88 -13.67
N GLY A 342 -0.38 -25.07 -14.33
CA GLY A 342 -0.10 -23.65 -14.58
C GLY A 342 0.03 -22.82 -13.30
N ASN A 343 -0.77 -23.12 -12.30
CA ASN A 343 -0.74 -22.36 -11.04
C ASN A 343 0.46 -22.68 -10.14
N TRP A 344 1.14 -23.81 -10.35
CA TRP A 344 2.41 -24.10 -9.69
C TRP A 344 3.58 -23.29 -10.26
N PHE A 345 3.46 -22.68 -11.44
CA PHE A 345 4.44 -21.74 -11.98
C PHE A 345 4.36 -20.36 -11.32
N TRP A 346 3.25 -20.04 -10.64
CA TRP A 346 3.15 -18.86 -9.84
C TRP A 346 3.91 -19.08 -8.53
N THR A 347 4.99 -18.30 -8.30
CA THR A 347 5.94 -18.67 -7.26
C THR A 347 6.68 -17.47 -6.64
N LEU A 348 6.95 -17.56 -5.33
CA LEU A 348 7.93 -16.72 -4.67
C LEU A 348 9.37 -17.02 -5.11
N GLY A 349 9.61 -18.22 -5.66
CA GLY A 349 10.95 -18.71 -5.99
C GLY A 349 11.75 -19.19 -4.78
N ASP A 350 12.76 -20.03 -5.05
CA ASP A 350 13.57 -20.66 -4.00
C ASP A 350 14.30 -19.63 -3.11
N SER A 351 14.83 -18.58 -3.71
CA SER A 351 15.60 -17.56 -2.98
C SER A 351 14.73 -16.78 -2.00
N GLN A 352 13.54 -16.32 -2.45
CA GLN A 352 12.63 -15.57 -1.59
C GLN A 352 12.03 -16.47 -0.50
N TYR A 353 11.67 -17.72 -0.83
CA TYR A 353 11.15 -18.66 0.17
C TYR A 353 12.16 -18.92 1.29
N LYS A 354 13.42 -19.22 0.97
CA LYS A 354 14.48 -19.45 1.95
C LYS A 354 14.77 -18.22 2.80
N TRP A 355 14.72 -17.04 2.19
CA TRP A 355 14.84 -15.78 2.91
C TRP A 355 13.66 -15.59 3.87
N LEU A 356 12.42 -15.85 3.43
CA LEU A 356 11.21 -15.76 4.25
C LEU A 356 11.28 -16.72 5.45
N GLU A 357 11.64 -17.99 5.20
CA GLU A 357 11.84 -19.00 6.24
C GLU A 357 12.83 -18.49 7.29
N LYS A 358 14.02 -18.03 6.87
CA LYS A 358 15.04 -17.50 7.76
C LYS A 358 14.55 -16.29 8.56
N VAL A 359 13.88 -15.33 7.92
CA VAL A 359 13.38 -14.11 8.59
C VAL A 359 12.35 -14.47 9.66
N LEU A 360 11.46 -15.39 9.38
CA LEU A 360 10.43 -15.84 10.31
C LEU A 360 11.02 -16.64 11.49
N GLU A 361 11.89 -17.60 11.22
CA GLU A 361 12.50 -18.48 12.24
C GLU A 361 13.44 -17.73 13.18
N THR A 362 14.10 -16.67 12.70
CA THR A 362 15.04 -15.89 13.53
C THR A 362 14.39 -14.72 14.28
N SER A 363 13.11 -14.44 14.04
CA SER A 363 12.42 -13.28 14.61
C SER A 363 11.76 -13.59 15.95
N ASP A 364 12.08 -12.79 16.96
CA ASP A 364 11.44 -12.75 18.28
C ASP A 364 10.36 -11.66 18.41
N ALA A 365 9.92 -11.07 17.29
CA ALA A 365 8.90 -10.02 17.28
C ALA A 365 7.58 -10.54 17.86
N LYS A 366 6.91 -9.70 18.67
CA LYS A 366 5.59 -10.03 19.24
C LYS A 366 4.48 -10.06 18.19
N TYR A 367 4.64 -9.24 17.15
CA TYR A 367 3.72 -9.19 16.01
C TYR A 367 4.48 -9.46 14.73
N LYS A 368 3.88 -10.23 13.83
CA LYS A 368 4.42 -10.52 12.50
C LYS A 368 3.34 -10.27 11.45
N PHE A 369 3.60 -9.31 10.57
CA PHE A 369 2.73 -8.88 9.49
C PHE A 369 3.36 -9.19 8.14
N VAL A 370 2.61 -9.83 7.27
CA VAL A 370 3.02 -10.16 5.89
C VAL A 370 2.19 -9.33 4.93
N PHE A 371 2.83 -8.77 3.91
CA PHE A 371 2.23 -7.93 2.88
C PHE A 371 2.55 -8.52 1.52
N ILE A 372 1.53 -8.81 0.74
CA ILE A 372 1.63 -9.36 -0.60
C ILE A 372 0.44 -8.85 -1.42
N HIS A 373 0.65 -8.48 -2.68
CA HIS A 373 -0.48 -7.99 -3.48
C HIS A 373 -1.51 -9.10 -3.76
N HIS A 374 -1.04 -10.28 -4.12
CA HIS A 374 -1.90 -11.41 -4.50
C HIS A 374 -1.33 -12.71 -3.95
N LEU A 375 -2.16 -13.55 -3.35
CA LEU A 375 -1.72 -14.84 -2.83
C LEU A 375 -1.16 -15.71 -3.95
N VAL A 376 0.00 -16.28 -3.71
CA VAL A 376 0.69 -17.11 -4.70
C VAL A 376 -0.13 -18.35 -5.01
N GLY A 377 -0.37 -18.58 -6.30
CA GLY A 377 -1.17 -19.70 -6.78
C GLY A 377 -2.67 -19.44 -6.77
N GLY A 378 -3.12 -18.22 -6.43
CA GLY A 378 -4.51 -17.81 -6.60
C GLY A 378 -4.94 -17.96 -8.07
N ALA A 379 -6.13 -18.49 -8.30
CA ALA A 379 -6.69 -18.61 -9.64
C ALA A 379 -7.57 -17.41 -9.95
N ASP A 380 -7.64 -17.03 -11.21
CA ASP A 380 -8.75 -16.20 -11.67
C ASP A 380 -10.08 -16.95 -11.44
N GLN A 381 -11.13 -16.25 -11.04
CA GLN A 381 -12.46 -16.75 -10.68
C GLN A 381 -12.57 -17.31 -9.25
N ASN A 382 -13.08 -18.52 -9.04
CA ASN A 382 -13.55 -19.03 -7.75
C ASN A 382 -12.50 -19.19 -6.62
N ASN A 383 -11.22 -19.00 -6.87
CA ASN A 383 -10.15 -19.13 -5.89
C ASN A 383 -9.11 -18.01 -6.09
N ARG A 384 -9.59 -16.77 -6.22
CA ARG A 384 -8.74 -15.65 -6.61
C ARG A 384 -7.90 -15.15 -5.43
N GLY A 385 -8.49 -15.10 -4.25
CA GLY A 385 -7.83 -14.61 -3.04
C GLY A 385 -8.48 -15.15 -1.77
N GLY A 386 -8.09 -14.62 -0.63
CA GLY A 386 -8.62 -14.97 0.67
C GLY A 386 -8.29 -16.39 1.15
N ILE A 387 -8.98 -16.82 2.21
CA ILE A 387 -8.74 -18.14 2.80
C ILE A 387 -9.18 -19.29 1.89
N GLU A 388 -10.08 -19.04 0.95
CA GLU A 388 -10.55 -20.04 -0.01
C GLU A 388 -9.45 -20.40 -1.03
N ALA A 389 -8.51 -19.50 -1.30
CA ALA A 389 -7.34 -19.74 -2.13
C ALA A 389 -6.16 -20.34 -1.33
N ALA A 390 -6.10 -20.08 -0.04
CA ALA A 390 -4.98 -20.46 0.82
C ALA A 390 -4.63 -21.98 0.85
N PRO A 391 -5.56 -22.94 0.67
CA PRO A 391 -5.21 -24.37 0.65
C PRO A 391 -4.42 -24.82 -0.58
N PHE A 392 -4.32 -24.00 -1.64
CA PHE A 392 -3.88 -24.47 -2.94
C PHE A 392 -2.44 -24.11 -3.29
N TRP A 393 -1.86 -24.91 -4.18
CA TRP A 393 -0.56 -24.77 -4.83
C TRP A 393 0.56 -24.45 -3.83
N GLU A 394 1.42 -23.53 -4.17
CA GLU A 394 2.57 -23.16 -3.34
C GLU A 394 2.17 -22.64 -1.96
N TRP A 395 0.99 -21.99 -1.85
CA TRP A 395 0.52 -21.43 -0.59
C TRP A 395 0.08 -22.51 0.41
N GLY A 396 -0.73 -23.50 -0.02
CA GLY A 396 -1.29 -24.52 0.85
C GLY A 396 -0.96 -25.98 0.50
N GLY A 397 -0.27 -26.22 -0.61
CA GLY A 397 0.25 -27.55 -0.99
C GLY A 397 -0.66 -28.42 -1.84
N LYS A 398 -1.94 -28.07 -1.99
CA LYS A 398 -2.93 -28.91 -2.66
C LYS A 398 -3.27 -28.41 -4.06
N ASN A 399 -3.67 -29.31 -4.93
CA ASN A 399 -4.39 -28.97 -6.15
C ASN A 399 -5.88 -28.74 -5.84
N THR A 400 -6.61 -28.11 -6.75
CA THR A 400 -8.06 -27.86 -6.61
C THR A 400 -8.91 -29.12 -6.51
N ASN A 401 -8.39 -30.27 -6.92
CA ASN A 401 -9.03 -31.59 -6.74
C ASN A 401 -8.71 -32.24 -5.38
N GLY A 402 -8.00 -31.53 -4.48
CA GLY A 402 -7.63 -31.99 -3.14
C GLY A 402 -6.37 -32.85 -3.06
N THR A 403 -5.73 -33.18 -4.18
CA THR A 403 -4.47 -33.96 -4.16
C THR A 403 -3.32 -33.10 -3.64
N ASP A 404 -2.51 -33.67 -2.73
CA ASP A 404 -1.27 -33.03 -2.29
C ASP A 404 -0.15 -33.35 -3.30
N GLU A 405 0.39 -32.29 -3.91
CA GLU A 405 1.53 -32.39 -4.81
C GLU A 405 2.64 -31.40 -4.45
N PHE A 406 2.65 -30.87 -3.23
CA PHE A 406 3.60 -29.85 -2.83
C PHE A 406 5.06 -30.25 -3.09
N HIS A 407 5.51 -31.38 -2.56
CA HIS A 407 6.89 -31.82 -2.73
C HIS A 407 7.26 -32.25 -4.14
N LYS A 408 6.28 -32.52 -5.01
CA LYS A 408 6.52 -32.73 -6.43
C LYS A 408 6.95 -31.44 -7.13
N TYR A 409 6.31 -30.31 -6.80
CA TYR A 409 6.58 -29.00 -7.41
C TYR A 409 7.58 -28.16 -6.61
N ARG A 410 7.69 -28.37 -5.30
CA ARG A 410 8.59 -27.67 -4.38
C ARG A 410 9.46 -28.65 -3.57
N PRO A 411 10.29 -29.48 -4.24
CA PRO A 411 11.04 -30.56 -3.56
C PRO A 411 12.08 -30.03 -2.57
N LYS A 412 12.48 -28.74 -2.68
CA LYS A 412 13.50 -28.11 -1.82
C LYS A 412 12.91 -27.28 -0.68
N TRP A 413 11.58 -27.13 -0.64
CA TRP A 413 10.91 -26.35 0.38
C TRP A 413 10.46 -27.25 1.51
N LYS A 414 10.58 -26.76 2.73
CA LYS A 414 10.23 -27.52 3.94
C LYS A 414 8.74 -27.81 4.01
N GLN A 415 7.91 -26.82 3.67
CA GLN A 415 6.46 -26.87 3.78
C GLN A 415 5.79 -25.75 2.96
N PRO A 416 4.46 -25.84 2.73
CA PRO A 416 3.70 -24.77 2.10
C PRO A 416 3.80 -23.45 2.86
N ILE A 417 3.63 -22.32 2.14
CA ILE A 417 3.78 -20.98 2.71
C ILE A 417 2.82 -20.77 3.89
N HIS A 418 1.53 -21.12 3.74
CA HIS A 418 0.56 -20.96 4.84
C HIS A 418 1.02 -21.68 6.11
N ARG A 419 1.50 -22.90 5.99
CA ARG A 419 1.99 -23.67 7.14
C ARG A 419 3.23 -23.03 7.78
N LEU A 420 4.14 -22.50 6.94
CA LEU A 420 5.31 -21.77 7.43
C LEU A 420 4.89 -20.51 8.22
N LEU A 421 3.87 -19.79 7.76
CA LEU A 421 3.34 -18.61 8.44
C LEU A 421 2.70 -18.96 9.78
N VAL A 422 1.86 -20.02 9.81
CA VAL A 422 1.19 -20.51 11.04
C VAL A 422 2.23 -20.93 12.09
N GLU A 423 3.21 -21.75 11.73
CA GLU A 423 4.22 -22.26 12.67
C GLU A 423 5.13 -21.18 13.24
N ASN A 424 5.28 -20.08 12.51
CA ASN A 424 6.08 -18.94 12.95
C ASN A 424 5.24 -17.81 13.55
N GLY A 425 3.95 -18.02 13.78
CA GLY A 425 3.08 -17.10 14.49
C GLY A 425 2.82 -15.78 13.74
N VAL A 426 2.69 -15.81 12.41
CA VAL A 426 2.19 -14.67 11.67
C VAL A 426 0.72 -14.43 12.06
N GLN A 427 0.39 -13.18 12.44
CA GLN A 427 -0.97 -12.85 12.84
C GLN A 427 -1.83 -12.32 11.71
N VAL A 428 -1.25 -11.57 10.77
CA VAL A 428 -2.02 -10.98 9.66
C VAL A 428 -1.24 -11.09 8.35
N VAL A 429 -1.94 -11.52 7.31
CA VAL A 429 -1.51 -11.41 5.91
C VAL A 429 -2.40 -10.35 5.25
N PHE A 430 -1.81 -9.20 4.92
CA PHE A 430 -2.47 -8.15 4.15
C PHE A 430 -2.28 -8.43 2.67
N HIS A 431 -3.38 -8.43 1.91
CA HIS A 431 -3.36 -8.61 0.46
C HIS A 431 -4.36 -7.66 -0.23
N GLY A 432 -4.20 -7.48 -1.52
CA GLY A 432 -5.05 -6.64 -2.37
C GLY A 432 -5.60 -7.42 -3.55
N HIS A 433 -5.66 -6.77 -4.72
CA HIS A 433 -6.04 -7.36 -6.00
C HIS A 433 -7.56 -7.44 -6.28
N ASP A 434 -8.40 -7.57 -5.25
CA ASP A 434 -9.83 -7.85 -5.42
C ASP A 434 -10.74 -6.63 -5.18
N HIS A 435 -10.16 -5.50 -4.72
CA HIS A 435 -10.76 -4.16 -4.68
C HIS A 435 -11.94 -3.99 -3.71
N PHE A 436 -12.00 -4.78 -2.64
CA PHE A 436 -12.98 -4.62 -1.55
C PHE A 436 -12.31 -4.91 -0.21
N PHE A 437 -13.00 -4.67 0.88
CA PHE A 437 -12.54 -5.09 2.20
C PHE A 437 -13.04 -6.51 2.49
N ALA A 438 -12.14 -7.42 2.88
CA ALA A 438 -12.52 -8.69 3.49
C ALA A 438 -11.58 -9.04 4.65
N LYS A 439 -12.17 -9.38 5.80
CA LYS A 439 -11.44 -9.94 6.96
C LYS A 439 -11.87 -11.38 7.14
N GLN A 440 -10.93 -12.30 6.97
CA GLN A 440 -11.16 -13.74 7.09
C GLN A 440 -10.15 -14.35 8.07
N ASP A 441 -10.50 -15.46 8.71
CA ASP A 441 -9.62 -16.16 9.66
C ASP A 441 -9.35 -17.59 9.19
N LEU A 442 -8.07 -17.98 9.22
CA LEU A 442 -7.65 -19.35 8.94
C LEU A 442 -6.47 -19.75 9.84
N GLU A 443 -6.66 -20.80 10.66
CA GLU A 443 -5.62 -21.36 11.53
C GLU A 443 -4.86 -20.32 12.38
N GLY A 444 -5.57 -19.32 12.90
CA GLY A 444 -5.00 -18.25 13.74
C GLY A 444 -4.40 -17.09 12.98
N ILE A 445 -4.38 -17.11 11.66
CA ILE A 445 -3.96 -15.99 10.80
C ILE A 445 -5.21 -15.25 10.31
N VAL A 446 -5.20 -13.92 10.38
CA VAL A 446 -6.14 -13.06 9.67
C VAL A 446 -5.63 -12.84 8.25
N TYR A 447 -6.45 -13.15 7.25
CA TYR A 447 -6.27 -12.74 5.86
C TYR A 447 -7.08 -11.48 5.63
N GLN A 448 -6.39 -10.36 5.43
CA GLN A 448 -6.99 -9.04 5.27
C GLN A 448 -6.85 -8.57 3.83
N GLU A 449 -7.94 -8.69 3.05
CA GLU A 449 -8.06 -7.99 1.77
C GLU A 449 -8.19 -6.50 2.00
N VAL A 450 -7.31 -5.71 1.39
CA VAL A 450 -7.21 -4.27 1.56
C VAL A 450 -8.08 -3.56 0.51
N PRO A 451 -9.00 -2.66 0.94
CA PRO A 451 -9.91 -2.02 0.02
C PRO A 451 -9.22 -1.04 -0.93
N GLN A 452 -9.72 -0.92 -2.15
CA GLN A 452 -9.28 0.08 -3.12
C GLN A 452 -9.54 1.51 -2.60
N PRO A 453 -8.51 2.38 -2.49
CA PRO A 453 -8.66 3.72 -1.91
C PRO A 453 -9.34 4.72 -2.85
N SER A 454 -9.37 4.44 -4.15
CA SER A 454 -9.80 5.32 -5.23
C SER A 454 -11.10 4.89 -5.92
N HIS A 455 -11.84 3.90 -5.39
CA HIS A 455 -13.00 3.32 -6.05
C HIS A 455 -14.05 4.41 -6.37
N SER A 456 -14.43 4.52 -7.64
CA SER A 456 -15.25 5.63 -8.14
C SER A 456 -16.72 5.62 -7.71
N ARG A 457 -17.19 4.52 -7.10
CA ARG A 457 -18.56 4.34 -6.64
C ARG A 457 -18.57 3.95 -5.17
N VAL A 458 -19.60 4.38 -4.45
CA VAL A 458 -19.90 3.77 -3.16
C VAL A 458 -20.25 2.32 -3.44
N GLY A 459 -19.27 1.46 -3.18
CA GLY A 459 -19.15 0.15 -3.76
C GLY A 459 -20.24 -0.85 -3.39
N ASN A 460 -20.13 -2.01 -3.98
CA ASN A 460 -20.88 -3.20 -3.63
C ASN A 460 -19.89 -4.37 -3.50
N THR A 461 -20.34 -5.44 -2.87
CA THR A 461 -19.54 -6.66 -2.64
C THR A 461 -19.86 -7.79 -3.62
N ARG A 462 -20.57 -7.48 -4.72
CA ARG A 462 -21.05 -8.50 -5.65
C ARG A 462 -19.93 -9.36 -6.24
N THR A 463 -18.77 -8.76 -6.50
CA THR A 463 -17.61 -9.47 -7.06
C THR A 463 -16.95 -10.40 -6.06
N ALA A 464 -17.13 -10.22 -4.75
CA ALA A 464 -16.50 -11.06 -3.74
C ALA A 464 -16.89 -12.54 -3.90
N ALA A 465 -18.18 -12.84 -4.06
CA ALA A 465 -18.65 -14.21 -4.29
C ALA A 465 -18.18 -14.77 -5.64
N GLU A 466 -18.09 -13.93 -6.69
CA GLU A 466 -17.58 -14.31 -8.01
C GLU A 466 -16.08 -14.66 -7.95
N TYR A 467 -15.33 -14.08 -7.00
CA TYR A 467 -13.91 -14.32 -6.76
C TYR A 467 -13.64 -15.43 -5.74
N GLY A 468 -14.72 -16.01 -5.18
CA GLY A 468 -14.64 -17.16 -4.30
C GLY A 468 -14.54 -16.84 -2.80
N TYR A 469 -14.75 -15.58 -2.39
CA TYR A 469 -14.85 -15.23 -0.97
C TYR A 469 -16.21 -15.65 -0.42
N LEU A 470 -16.22 -16.69 0.42
CA LEU A 470 -17.43 -17.34 0.91
C LEU A 470 -17.72 -17.05 2.38
N SER A 471 -16.74 -16.48 3.10
CA SER A 471 -16.82 -16.31 4.55
C SER A 471 -16.13 -15.03 5.01
N GLY A 472 -16.30 -14.69 6.29
CA GLY A 472 -15.70 -13.53 6.92
C GLY A 472 -16.53 -12.26 6.81
N GLU A 473 -15.95 -11.15 7.21
CA GLU A 473 -16.54 -9.81 7.09
C GLU A 473 -16.15 -9.21 5.75
N ILE A 474 -17.12 -8.96 4.88
CA ILE A 474 -16.89 -8.43 3.52
C ILE A 474 -17.65 -7.12 3.36
N GLN A 475 -16.93 -6.05 3.02
CA GLN A 475 -17.50 -4.71 2.84
C GLN A 475 -17.02 -4.05 1.54
N PRO A 476 -17.80 -3.13 0.97
CA PRO A 476 -17.39 -2.41 -0.24
C PRO A 476 -16.22 -1.44 0.02
N SER A 477 -15.47 -1.11 -1.04
CA SER A 477 -14.56 0.04 -1.07
C SER A 477 -15.37 1.36 -0.97
N SER A 478 -14.78 2.54 -0.71
CA SER A 478 -13.36 2.86 -0.60
C SER A 478 -12.98 3.21 0.83
N GLY A 479 -11.65 3.28 1.04
CA GLY A 479 -11.08 3.62 2.33
C GLY A 479 -9.65 3.08 2.47
N HIS A 480 -9.17 3.03 3.69
CA HIS A 480 -7.85 2.47 4.02
C HIS A 480 -7.90 1.64 5.30
N ILE A 481 -6.90 0.82 5.53
CA ILE A 481 -6.72 0.09 6.77
C ILE A 481 -5.77 0.90 7.66
N ARG A 482 -6.20 1.16 8.90
CA ARG A 482 -5.40 1.78 9.95
C ARG A 482 -5.06 0.76 11.00
N ILE A 483 -3.79 0.63 11.33
CA ILE A 483 -3.28 -0.33 12.31
C ILE A 483 -2.58 0.43 13.44
N ARG A 484 -3.07 0.26 14.65
CA ARG A 484 -2.46 0.78 15.88
C ARG A 484 -1.84 -0.36 16.64
N VAL A 485 -0.51 -0.35 16.73
CA VAL A 485 0.27 -1.36 17.45
C VAL A 485 0.62 -0.83 18.84
N SER A 486 0.39 -1.66 19.85
CA SER A 486 0.86 -1.43 21.22
C SER A 486 1.51 -2.70 21.77
N SER A 487 2.09 -2.62 22.97
CA SER A 487 2.70 -3.79 23.64
C SER A 487 1.69 -4.93 23.89
N ASP A 488 0.41 -4.60 24.06
CA ASP A 488 -0.62 -5.49 24.60
C ASP A 488 -1.62 -5.95 23.53
N ALA A 489 -1.87 -5.13 22.52
CA ALA A 489 -2.77 -5.45 21.42
C ALA A 489 -2.45 -4.62 20.17
N THR A 490 -2.74 -5.20 19.01
CA THR A 490 -2.82 -4.44 17.75
C THR A 490 -4.29 -4.32 17.36
N ARG A 491 -4.77 -3.08 17.23
CA ARG A 491 -6.10 -2.77 16.71
C ARG A 491 -6.02 -2.46 15.22
N ILE A 492 -6.90 -3.07 14.45
CA ILE A 492 -7.00 -2.90 12.99
C ILE A 492 -8.40 -2.37 12.69
N ASP A 493 -8.45 -1.21 12.02
CA ASP A 493 -9.67 -0.49 11.68
C ASP A 493 -9.81 -0.36 10.17
N TYR A 494 -11.01 -0.58 9.62
CA TYR A 494 -11.39 -0.15 8.29
C TYR A 494 -11.98 1.26 8.35
N VAL A 495 -11.24 2.23 7.84
CA VAL A 495 -11.62 3.65 7.79
C VAL A 495 -12.17 3.97 6.42
N ARG A 496 -13.44 4.40 6.37
CA ARG A 496 -14.15 4.66 5.12
C ARG A 496 -13.85 6.04 4.53
N SER A 497 -13.92 6.11 3.21
CA SER A 497 -13.77 7.37 2.48
C SER A 497 -15.01 7.67 1.66
N TYR A 498 -15.62 8.83 1.92
CA TYR A 498 -16.80 9.31 1.23
C TYR A 498 -16.60 10.76 0.79
N LEU A 499 -17.03 11.08 -0.43
CA LEU A 499 -17.19 12.47 -0.85
C LEU A 499 -18.40 13.11 -0.15
N PRO A 500 -18.46 14.43 0.03
CA PRO A 500 -19.59 15.10 0.69
C PRO A 500 -20.95 14.74 0.08
N LYS A 501 -21.02 14.55 -1.25
CA LYS A 501 -22.25 14.14 -1.97
C LYS A 501 -22.72 12.72 -1.65
N ASP A 502 -21.80 11.86 -1.15
CA ASP A 502 -22.06 10.46 -0.86
C ASP A 502 -22.31 10.21 0.63
N GLU A 503 -22.15 11.24 1.47
CA GLU A 503 -22.43 11.17 2.89
C GLU A 503 -23.93 11.23 3.18
N ASN A 504 -24.35 10.60 4.26
CA ASN A 504 -25.73 10.65 4.78
C ASN A 504 -25.75 10.37 6.30
N ASN A 505 -26.92 10.19 6.88
CA ASN A 505 -27.06 9.97 8.33
C ASN A 505 -26.40 8.69 8.83
N ASN A 506 -26.21 7.69 7.98
CA ASN A 506 -25.69 6.36 8.34
C ASN A 506 -24.24 6.14 7.88
N ARG A 507 -23.61 7.10 7.21
CA ARG A 507 -22.24 7.01 6.74
C ARG A 507 -21.61 8.39 6.60
N LYS A 508 -20.45 8.54 7.19
CA LYS A 508 -19.63 9.76 7.14
C LYS A 508 -18.23 9.43 6.70
N ASN A 509 -17.57 10.41 6.11
CA ASN A 509 -16.14 10.27 5.83
C ASN A 509 -15.36 10.05 7.13
N ALA A 510 -14.35 9.18 7.08
CA ALA A 510 -13.54 8.73 8.20
C ALA A 510 -14.28 7.87 9.25
N ASP A 511 -15.52 7.44 8.99
CA ASP A 511 -16.18 6.44 9.82
C ASP A 511 -15.36 5.13 9.83
N VAL A 512 -15.26 4.53 11.01
CA VAL A 512 -14.72 3.19 11.18
C VAL A 512 -15.84 2.19 11.02
N SER A 513 -15.91 1.52 9.87
CA SER A 513 -17.00 0.58 9.57
C SER A 513 -16.76 -0.83 10.12
N TYR A 514 -15.51 -1.17 10.42
CA TYR A 514 -15.14 -2.43 11.06
C TYR A 514 -13.86 -2.29 11.88
N SER A 515 -13.78 -3.03 12.99
CA SER A 515 -12.58 -3.09 13.84
C SER A 515 -12.38 -4.47 14.41
N TYR A 516 -11.12 -4.88 14.53
CA TYR A 516 -10.76 -6.09 15.24
C TYR A 516 -9.38 -5.95 15.91
N HIS A 517 -9.03 -6.91 16.73
CA HIS A 517 -7.76 -6.93 17.43
C HIS A 517 -7.03 -8.24 17.18
N VAL A 518 -5.70 -8.14 17.14
CA VAL A 518 -4.80 -9.30 17.24
C VAL A 518 -3.93 -9.15 18.48
N THR A 519 -3.69 -10.27 19.17
CA THR A 519 -2.90 -10.30 20.40
C THR A 519 -1.43 -10.59 20.08
N PRO A 520 -0.49 -10.12 20.92
CA PRO A 520 0.92 -10.46 20.76
C PRO A 520 1.13 -11.96 20.94
N LEU A 521 2.16 -12.51 20.30
CA LEU A 521 2.60 -13.87 20.53
C LEU A 521 3.00 -14.03 22.01
N SER A 522 2.49 -15.07 22.65
CA SER A 522 2.98 -15.51 23.96
C SER A 522 4.42 -16.01 23.78
N LYS A 523 5.36 -15.51 24.61
CA LYS A 523 6.73 -16.05 24.65
C LYS A 523 6.74 -17.44 25.24
#